data_01e432c3de8612372d95f648e51be886
#
_entry.id   01e432c3de8612372d95f648e51be886
#
_cell.length_a   1.000
_cell.length_b   1.000
_cell.length_c   1.000
_cell.angle_alpha   90.00
_cell.angle_beta   90.00
_cell.angle_gamma   90.00
#
_symmetry.space_group_name_H-M   'P 1'
#
loop_
_entity.id
_entity.type
_entity.pdbx_description
1 polymer ?
#
loop_
_entity_poly.entity_id
_entity_poly.type
_entity_poly.pdbx_seq_one_letter_code
_entity_poly.pdbx_strand_id
1 'polypeptide(L)'
;MNYEDDELERMRARREGRSSRASQAGYSSRGSSASGTSRRRVSSTVENSQRKGEAGSSSVRSGYSGPKSAGSGKKSSGRRGSHYRKSARHRKHMIIAAEIVVIILMILGGAFWYMYHRTFGSMQKIDFNEDQVKNVNLSQEQIDDMKGYMTVACFGVDSRSEHGQMNVGKGTNADVNMIANINLETGEIRLVSVFRDSYLNINDKNSYNKINAAYAQGGPEQAVKALNKNLGLNITQYATFNWKAVADAINILGGVDVELSDAEFSWINAFITETVKETGIGSHQLTHAGNVHLDGIQAVAYGRIRYSDTDYARTERQRIILQKAFDKAKNADWATLNCLIQTIMPQLATNVDITDLIPLARNIAKFHIGETAGFPERSVTALSRRHWSTT
;
A
#
# COMPACT_ATOMS: atom_id res chain seq x y z
N MET A 1 -8.34 -24.52 39.02
CA MET A 1 -7.09 -23.78 38.74
C MET A 1 -7.03 -23.65 37.24
N ASN A 2 -7.29 -22.44 36.72
CA ASN A 2 -7.49 -22.21 35.31
C ASN A 2 -6.14 -22.05 34.61
N TYR A 3 -6.02 -22.59 33.40
CA TYR A 3 -4.84 -22.52 32.56
C TYR A 3 -4.34 -21.07 32.30
N GLU A 4 -5.26 -20.11 32.38
CA GLU A 4 -4.99 -18.67 32.24
C GLU A 4 -4.21 -18.09 33.43
N ASP A 5 -4.44 -18.57 34.64
CA ASP A 5 -3.74 -18.09 35.85
C ASP A 5 -2.26 -18.53 35.85
N ASP A 6 -1.97 -19.74 35.34
CA ASP A 6 -0.61 -20.28 35.23
C ASP A 6 0.24 -19.55 34.16
N GLU A 7 -0.40 -19.07 33.09
CA GLU A 7 0.26 -18.30 32.04
C GLU A 7 0.52 -16.85 32.47
N LEU A 8 -0.40 -16.27 33.22
CA LEU A 8 -0.24 -14.95 33.86
C LEU A 8 0.90 -14.95 34.91
N GLU A 9 1.04 -16.01 35.69
CA GLU A 9 2.16 -16.17 36.63
C GLU A 9 3.49 -16.33 35.91
N ARG A 10 3.53 -17.11 34.84
CA ARG A 10 4.75 -17.26 34.00
C ARG A 10 5.18 -15.95 33.34
N MET A 11 4.23 -15.12 32.93
CA MET A 11 4.55 -13.78 32.38
C MET A 11 5.03 -12.82 33.45
N ARG A 12 4.46 -12.85 34.67
CA ARG A 12 4.93 -12.05 35.82
C ARG A 12 6.35 -12.45 36.23
N ALA A 13 6.63 -13.75 36.31
CA ALA A 13 7.97 -14.28 36.60
C ALA A 13 9.02 -13.91 35.54
N ARG A 14 8.65 -13.89 34.26
CA ARG A 14 9.51 -13.40 33.17
C ARG A 14 9.79 -11.90 33.26
N ARG A 15 8.87 -11.11 33.77
CA ARG A 15 9.02 -9.67 33.96
C ARG A 15 9.95 -9.36 35.13
N GLU A 16 9.85 -10.08 36.23
CA GLU A 16 10.70 -9.95 37.42
C GLU A 16 12.12 -10.40 37.17
N GLY A 17 12.32 -11.49 36.42
CA GLY A 17 13.65 -11.97 36.02
C GLY A 17 14.38 -11.06 35.02
N ARG A 18 13.66 -10.20 34.30
CA ARG A 18 14.24 -9.17 33.41
C ARG A 18 14.64 -7.90 34.18
N SER A 19 13.88 -7.52 35.20
CA SER A 19 14.20 -6.37 36.07
C SER A 19 15.49 -6.61 36.87
N SER A 20 15.71 -7.82 37.35
CA SER A 20 16.92 -8.19 38.10
C SER A 20 18.19 -8.29 37.21
N ARG A 21 18.06 -8.58 35.92
CA ARG A 21 19.20 -8.58 34.97
C ARG A 21 19.60 -7.17 34.49
N ALA A 22 18.66 -6.23 34.44
CA ALA A 22 18.94 -4.83 34.07
C ALA A 22 19.72 -4.07 35.15
N SER A 23 19.56 -4.46 36.43
CA SER A 23 20.27 -3.85 37.56
C SER A 23 21.70 -4.38 37.78
N GLN A 24 22.10 -5.48 37.15
CA GLN A 24 23.46 -6.01 37.26
C GLN A 24 24.41 -5.59 36.11
N ALA A 25 23.91 -4.95 35.04
CA ALA A 25 24.73 -4.51 33.90
C ALA A 25 25.26 -3.08 34.02
N GLY A 26 25.05 -2.40 35.15
CA GLY A 26 25.36 -0.98 35.39
C GLY A 26 26.70 -0.64 36.10
N TYR A 27 27.58 -1.59 36.33
CA TYR A 27 28.85 -1.29 37.05
C TYR A 27 30.02 -2.06 36.45
N SER A 28 30.60 -1.56 35.37
CA SER A 28 32.07 -1.65 35.10
C SER A 28 32.38 -1.11 33.69
N SER A 29 32.93 0.06 33.62
CA SER A 29 34.13 0.36 32.83
C SER A 29 34.53 1.82 33.05
N ARG A 30 35.50 1.98 33.89
CA ARG A 30 36.38 3.16 33.92
C ARG A 30 37.63 2.81 33.12
N GLY A 31 38.10 3.79 32.31
CA GLY A 31 39.53 3.94 32.21
C GLY A 31 40.10 4.01 30.79
N SER A 32 40.58 5.16 30.51
CA SER A 32 41.81 5.63 29.84
C SER A 32 41.64 6.07 28.38
N SER A 33 41.69 7.40 28.19
CA SER A 33 42.83 8.31 27.90
C SER A 33 43.52 7.99 26.59
N ALA A 34 43.60 8.87 25.62
CA ALA A 34 44.28 10.10 25.43
C ALA A 34 44.61 10.33 23.93
N SER A 35 44.61 11.60 23.57
CA SER A 35 45.45 12.29 22.55
C SER A 35 45.18 11.91 21.07
N GLY A 36 45.07 12.84 20.15
CA GLY A 36 45.59 14.14 19.97
C GLY A 36 45.17 14.73 18.63
N THR A 37 45.01 16.00 18.64
CA THR A 37 45.36 17.03 17.65
C THR A 37 45.19 16.73 16.16
N SER A 38 44.53 17.56 15.34
CA SER A 38 44.95 18.91 14.96
C SER A 38 43.99 19.54 13.94
N ARG A 39 43.58 20.74 14.25
CA ARG A 39 43.26 21.91 13.43
C ARG A 39 43.47 21.81 11.90
N ARG A 40 42.45 22.24 11.13
CA ARG A 40 42.60 23.47 10.31
C ARG A 40 41.27 23.98 9.79
N ARG A 41 40.89 25.15 10.27
CA ARG A 41 40.02 26.15 9.63
C ARG A 41 40.76 26.72 8.42
N VAL A 42 40.05 26.99 7.34
CA VAL A 42 40.24 28.21 6.54
C VAL A 42 38.86 28.62 5.98
N SER A 43 38.45 29.76 6.38
CA SER A 43 37.42 30.64 5.83
C SER A 43 38.08 31.58 4.81
N SER A 44 37.29 31.97 3.78
CA SER A 44 37.34 33.32 3.11
C SER A 44 36.22 33.29 2.05
N THR A 45 35.11 33.96 2.18
CA THR A 45 34.84 35.38 2.18
C THR A 45 35.21 36.12 0.88
N VAL A 46 34.13 36.55 0.13
CA VAL A 46 33.88 37.88 -0.46
C VAL A 46 34.69 38.23 -1.71
N GLU A 47 34.09 38.68 -2.80
CA GLU A 47 33.53 39.99 -3.20
C GLU A 47 33.23 39.92 -4.70
N ASN A 48 32.08 40.26 -5.21
CA ASN A 48 31.53 41.55 -5.61
C ASN A 48 32.44 42.43 -6.46
N SER A 49 32.10 42.60 -7.74
CA SER A 49 32.38 43.83 -8.50
C SER A 49 31.48 43.96 -9.72
N GLN A 50 30.61 44.93 -9.63
CA GLN A 50 29.99 45.65 -10.75
C GLN A 50 31.03 46.47 -11.50
N ARG A 51 30.86 46.68 -12.82
CA ARG A 51 31.13 47.89 -13.63
C ARG A 51 30.50 47.72 -14.98
N LYS A 52 29.55 48.50 -15.28
CA LYS A 52 29.23 49.77 -15.91
C LYS A 52 30.36 50.35 -16.78
N GLY A 53 29.95 50.81 -17.97
CA GLY A 53 30.60 51.70 -18.91
C GLY A 53 30.03 51.50 -20.30
N GLU A 54 29.02 52.20 -20.75
CA GLU A 54 28.92 53.53 -21.37
C GLU A 54 29.84 53.70 -22.58
N ALA A 55 29.16 53.84 -23.75
CA ALA A 55 28.97 55.06 -24.50
C ALA A 55 29.97 55.35 -25.67
N GLY A 56 29.43 55.88 -26.73
CA GLY A 56 30.11 56.64 -27.73
C GLY A 56 29.88 56.12 -29.16
N SER A 57 28.91 56.64 -29.91
CA SER A 57 28.82 57.93 -30.52
C SER A 57 29.54 58.02 -31.84
N SER A 58 28.70 58.45 -32.78
CA SER A 58 28.87 59.41 -33.89
C SER A 58 29.30 58.82 -35.25
N SER A 59 28.41 59.00 -36.20
CA SER A 59 28.27 60.06 -37.22
C SER A 59 29.23 59.84 -38.40
N VAL A 60 28.93 60.04 -39.64
CA VAL A 60 28.45 61.13 -40.40
C VAL A 60 28.36 60.76 -41.89
N ARG A 61 27.26 61.18 -42.55
CA ARG A 61 27.04 61.80 -43.87
C ARG A 61 27.99 61.45 -45.06
N SER A 62 27.39 61.20 -46.18
CA SER A 62 27.08 62.11 -47.34
C SER A 62 26.87 61.18 -48.54
N GLY A 63 25.85 61.28 -49.31
CA GLY A 63 25.42 62.40 -50.13
C GLY A 63 26.03 62.20 -51.52
N TYR A 64 25.22 61.94 -52.53
CA TYR A 64 25.14 62.73 -53.77
C TYR A 64 24.14 62.11 -54.77
N SER A 65 23.41 62.99 -55.33
CA SER A 65 22.38 63.10 -56.33
C SER A 65 22.64 62.46 -57.69
N GLY A 66 21.58 61.91 -58.28
CA GLY A 66 20.94 61.84 -59.57
C GLY A 66 21.75 61.99 -60.85
N PRO A 67 21.17 61.92 -62.04
CA PRO A 67 19.74 62.10 -62.41
C PRO A 67 19.21 61.09 -63.48
N LYS A 68 17.89 61.13 -63.60
CA LYS A 68 16.98 60.79 -64.71
C LYS A 68 17.47 60.30 -66.05
N SER A 69 16.82 59.14 -66.50
CA SER A 69 16.29 59.19 -67.89
C SER A 69 15.09 58.24 -68.05
N ALA A 70 14.15 58.72 -68.83
CA ALA A 70 12.86 58.13 -69.10
C ALA A 70 12.96 56.97 -70.09
N GLY A 71 12.06 55.99 -69.91
CA GLY A 71 11.88 54.87 -70.83
C GLY A 71 10.53 54.21 -70.64
N SER A 72 9.55 54.59 -71.45
CA SER A 72 8.21 53.99 -71.53
C SER A 72 8.25 52.55 -71.93
N GLY A 73 7.43 51.72 -71.25
CA GLY A 73 7.19 50.36 -71.62
C GLY A 73 6.00 49.74 -70.88
N LYS A 74 4.83 49.96 -71.44
CA LYS A 74 3.63 49.14 -71.08
C LYS A 74 3.89 47.74 -71.40
N LYS A 75 3.72 46.84 -70.38
CA LYS A 75 3.15 45.47 -70.58
C LYS A 75 2.45 44.98 -69.31
N SER A 76 1.19 44.73 -69.51
CA SER A 76 0.29 43.95 -68.67
C SER A 76 0.87 42.56 -68.44
N SER A 77 0.84 42.03 -67.22
CA SER A 77 0.56 40.66 -67.02
C SER A 77 0.48 40.27 -65.51
N GLY A 78 -0.63 39.76 -65.17
CA GLY A 78 -0.60 38.52 -64.47
C GLY A 78 -0.53 38.59 -62.94
N ARG A 79 -1.58 39.05 -62.31
CA ARG A 79 -1.94 38.65 -60.94
C ARG A 79 -2.19 37.12 -60.93
N ARG A 80 -1.15 36.31 -60.91
CA ARG A 80 -1.27 34.87 -60.56
C ARG A 80 -0.02 34.45 -59.78
N GLY A 81 -0.07 34.46 -58.44
CA GLY A 81 1.06 34.00 -57.66
C GLY A 81 0.92 34.10 -56.14
N SER A 82 -0.18 34.65 -55.58
CA SER A 82 -0.28 34.81 -54.13
C SER A 82 -1.03 33.71 -53.39
N HIS A 83 -1.83 32.89 -54.07
CA HIS A 83 -2.59 31.80 -53.41
C HIS A 83 -1.76 30.55 -53.14
N TYR A 84 -0.72 30.26 -53.92
CA TYR A 84 0.08 29.03 -53.74
C TYR A 84 1.07 29.12 -52.59
N ARG A 85 1.55 30.32 -52.24
CA ARG A 85 2.47 30.51 -51.11
C ARG A 85 1.78 30.48 -49.75
N LYS A 86 0.50 30.84 -49.64
CA LYS A 86 -0.28 30.73 -48.39
C LYS A 86 -0.58 29.27 -48.02
N SER A 87 -0.92 28.43 -48.98
CA SER A 87 -1.20 27.02 -48.80
C SER A 87 0.05 26.21 -48.33
N ALA A 88 1.22 26.55 -48.83
CA ALA A 88 2.45 25.89 -48.43
C ALA A 88 2.91 26.23 -47.01
N ARG A 89 2.61 27.48 -46.55
CA ARG A 89 2.89 27.86 -45.14
C ARG A 89 1.93 27.18 -44.18
N HIS A 90 0.65 27.12 -44.49
CA HIS A 90 -0.31 26.36 -43.65
C HIS A 90 0.01 24.86 -43.55
N ARG A 91 0.44 24.23 -44.64
CA ARG A 91 0.91 22.81 -44.61
C ARG A 91 2.13 22.64 -43.70
N LYS A 92 3.13 23.52 -43.76
CA LYS A 92 4.29 23.46 -42.87
C LYS A 92 3.92 23.64 -41.41
N HIS A 93 3.02 24.57 -41.09
CA HIS A 93 2.55 24.76 -39.70
C HIS A 93 1.71 23.57 -39.21
N MET A 94 0.92 22.92 -40.06
CA MET A 94 0.20 21.70 -39.69
C MET A 94 1.14 20.53 -39.46
N ILE A 95 2.21 20.39 -40.25
CA ILE A 95 3.23 19.33 -40.05
C ILE A 95 3.97 19.56 -38.72
N ILE A 96 4.42 20.78 -38.46
CA ILE A 96 5.09 21.14 -37.21
C ILE A 96 4.14 20.95 -36.00
N ALA A 97 2.87 21.31 -36.12
CA ALA A 97 1.89 21.07 -35.06
C ALA A 97 1.67 19.56 -34.81
N ALA A 98 1.62 18.77 -35.88
CA ALA A 98 1.52 17.30 -35.77
C ALA A 98 2.77 16.68 -35.09
N GLU A 99 3.97 17.14 -35.46
CA GLU A 99 5.23 16.72 -34.83
C GLU A 99 5.26 17.06 -33.33
N ILE A 100 4.83 18.28 -32.96
CA ILE A 100 4.72 18.71 -31.55
C ILE A 100 3.73 17.81 -30.78
N VAL A 101 2.57 17.49 -31.36
CA VAL A 101 1.59 16.58 -30.74
C VAL A 101 2.18 15.19 -30.55
N VAL A 102 2.91 14.67 -31.54
CA VAL A 102 3.57 13.35 -31.42
C VAL A 102 4.64 13.36 -30.31
N ILE A 103 5.44 14.43 -30.22
CA ILE A 103 6.44 14.57 -29.16
C ILE A 103 5.76 14.65 -27.78
N ILE A 104 4.68 15.41 -27.64
CA ILE A 104 3.90 15.48 -26.39
C ILE A 104 3.34 14.10 -26.02
N LEU A 105 2.78 13.37 -26.98
CA LEU A 105 2.27 12.02 -26.75
C LEU A 105 3.39 11.03 -26.36
N MET A 106 4.58 11.13 -26.96
CA MET A 106 5.74 10.34 -26.56
C MET A 106 6.21 10.68 -25.14
N ILE A 107 6.25 11.96 -24.78
CA ILE A 107 6.60 12.40 -23.42
C ILE A 107 5.58 11.91 -22.41
N LEU A 108 4.28 12.06 -22.70
CA LEU A 108 3.20 11.60 -21.84
C LEU A 108 3.20 10.07 -21.73
N GLY A 109 3.41 9.35 -22.85
CA GLY A 109 3.55 7.89 -22.86
C GLY A 109 4.76 7.40 -22.06
N GLY A 110 5.91 8.08 -22.23
CA GLY A 110 7.13 7.80 -21.47
C GLY A 110 6.97 8.07 -19.98
N ALA A 111 6.34 9.19 -19.61
CA ALA A 111 6.04 9.53 -18.21
C ALA A 111 5.06 8.53 -17.58
N PHE A 112 4.02 8.15 -18.32
CA PHE A 112 3.07 7.12 -17.90
C PHE A 112 3.76 5.76 -17.71
N TRP A 113 4.59 5.34 -18.69
CA TRP A 113 5.35 4.09 -18.60
C TRP A 113 6.34 4.09 -17.43
N TYR A 114 7.05 5.20 -17.20
CA TYR A 114 7.94 5.37 -16.06
C TYR A 114 7.19 5.30 -14.73
N MET A 115 6.06 6.00 -14.62
CA MET A 115 5.23 5.99 -13.42
C MET A 115 4.65 4.59 -13.16
N TYR A 116 4.17 3.92 -14.22
CA TYR A 116 3.69 2.54 -14.15
C TYR A 116 4.79 1.59 -13.64
N HIS A 117 5.97 1.62 -14.26
CA HIS A 117 7.09 0.75 -13.88
C HIS A 117 7.59 1.03 -12.47
N ARG A 118 7.62 2.29 -12.07
CA ARG A 118 8.02 2.68 -10.72
C ARG A 118 7.03 2.20 -9.66
N THR A 119 5.74 2.26 -9.93
CA THR A 119 4.68 1.92 -8.97
C THR A 119 4.45 0.40 -8.90
N PHE A 120 4.26 -0.23 -10.05
CA PHE A 120 3.89 -1.65 -10.12
C PHE A 120 5.09 -2.59 -10.29
N GLY A 121 6.21 -2.11 -10.81
CA GLY A 121 7.45 -2.90 -10.89
C GLY A 121 8.11 -3.17 -9.54
N SER A 122 7.72 -2.44 -8.49
CA SER A 122 8.22 -2.61 -7.13
C SER A 122 7.41 -3.62 -6.29
N MET A 123 6.25 -4.09 -6.78
CA MET A 123 5.45 -5.11 -6.10
C MET A 123 6.18 -6.45 -6.03
N GLN A 124 6.02 -7.13 -4.91
CA GLN A 124 6.58 -8.48 -4.78
C GLN A 124 5.74 -9.46 -5.60
N LYS A 125 6.38 -10.14 -6.53
CA LYS A 125 5.75 -11.19 -7.32
C LYS A 125 5.96 -12.53 -6.65
N ILE A 126 4.86 -13.21 -6.36
CA ILE A 126 4.85 -14.61 -5.90
C ILE A 126 4.30 -15.43 -7.05
N ASP A 127 4.89 -16.61 -7.27
CA ASP A 127 4.32 -17.57 -8.20
C ASP A 127 2.91 -17.94 -7.76
N PHE A 128 1.93 -17.60 -8.58
CA PHE A 128 0.51 -17.84 -8.33
C PHE A 128 -0.15 -18.28 -9.62
N ASN A 129 -0.74 -19.45 -9.61
CA ASN A 129 -1.45 -20.01 -10.75
C ASN A 129 -2.96 -19.95 -10.52
N GLU A 130 -3.63 -19.03 -11.21
CA GLU A 130 -5.07 -18.83 -11.07
C GLU A 130 -5.89 -20.07 -11.45
N ASP A 131 -5.42 -20.88 -12.41
CA ASP A 131 -6.13 -22.08 -12.80
C ASP A 131 -6.08 -23.17 -11.73
N GLN A 132 -5.04 -23.18 -10.89
CA GLN A 132 -4.92 -24.15 -9.80
C GLN A 132 -5.78 -23.81 -8.59
N VAL A 133 -6.18 -22.56 -8.41
CA VAL A 133 -7.02 -22.14 -7.28
C VAL A 133 -8.51 -22.18 -7.58
N LYS A 134 -8.90 -22.24 -8.85
CA LYS A 134 -10.32 -22.34 -9.26
C LYS A 134 -11.00 -23.51 -8.60
N ASN A 135 -12.21 -23.30 -8.12
CA ASN A 135 -13.00 -24.34 -7.50
C ASN A 135 -13.78 -25.14 -8.55
N VAL A 136 -13.24 -26.30 -8.92
CA VAL A 136 -13.83 -27.19 -9.94
C VAL A 136 -15.14 -27.86 -9.52
N ASN A 137 -15.51 -27.74 -8.25
CA ASN A 137 -16.75 -28.38 -7.71
C ASN A 137 -17.98 -27.48 -7.78
N LEU A 138 -17.83 -26.25 -8.28
CA LEU A 138 -18.95 -25.31 -8.41
C LEU A 138 -19.82 -25.65 -9.62
N SER A 139 -21.13 -25.55 -9.44
CA SER A 139 -22.08 -25.61 -10.56
C SER A 139 -21.98 -24.35 -11.41
N GLN A 140 -22.47 -24.43 -12.67
CA GLN A 140 -22.51 -23.27 -13.56
C GLN A 140 -23.39 -22.14 -12.99
N GLU A 141 -24.49 -22.48 -12.30
CA GLU A 141 -25.35 -21.53 -11.62
C GLU A 141 -24.60 -20.75 -10.53
N GLN A 142 -23.84 -21.45 -9.68
CA GLN A 142 -23.00 -20.80 -8.65
C GLN A 142 -21.94 -19.87 -9.25
N ILE A 143 -21.34 -20.25 -10.38
CA ILE A 143 -20.38 -19.39 -11.10
C ILE A 143 -21.09 -18.16 -11.68
N ASP A 144 -22.30 -18.33 -12.20
CA ASP A 144 -23.09 -17.24 -12.77
C ASP A 144 -23.55 -16.25 -11.69
N ASP A 145 -23.88 -16.70 -10.49
CA ASP A 145 -24.21 -15.87 -9.33
C ASP A 145 -23.02 -15.01 -8.84
N MET A 146 -21.79 -15.44 -9.12
CA MET A 146 -20.58 -14.69 -8.79
C MET A 146 -20.23 -13.61 -9.84
N LYS A 147 -20.91 -13.57 -10.99
CA LYS A 147 -20.67 -12.55 -12.03
C LYS A 147 -21.04 -11.16 -11.51
N GLY A 148 -20.25 -10.17 -11.90
CA GLY A 148 -20.41 -8.79 -11.44
C GLY A 148 -19.80 -8.51 -10.06
N TYR A 149 -19.19 -9.50 -9.44
CA TYR A 149 -18.41 -9.36 -8.21
C TYR A 149 -16.92 -9.57 -8.47
N MET A 150 -16.10 -8.76 -7.81
CA MET A 150 -14.66 -8.98 -7.67
C MET A 150 -14.41 -9.48 -6.27
N THR A 151 -13.84 -10.68 -6.13
CA THR A 151 -13.58 -11.27 -4.81
C THR A 151 -12.08 -11.44 -4.62
N VAL A 152 -11.54 -10.80 -3.58
CA VAL A 152 -10.11 -10.78 -3.26
C VAL A 152 -9.88 -11.41 -1.89
N ALA A 153 -8.96 -12.36 -1.81
CA ALA A 153 -8.48 -12.89 -0.54
C ALA A 153 -7.36 -11.99 0.00
N CYS A 154 -7.57 -11.41 1.17
CA CYS A 154 -6.63 -10.52 1.84
C CYS A 154 -5.93 -11.26 2.99
N PHE A 155 -4.60 -11.34 2.93
CA PHE A 155 -3.78 -12.01 3.93
C PHE A 155 -2.88 -11.02 4.65
N GLY A 156 -2.96 -10.98 5.98
CA GLY A 156 -2.03 -10.26 6.83
C GLY A 156 -1.01 -11.23 7.40
N VAL A 157 0.26 -11.02 7.10
CA VAL A 157 1.35 -11.90 7.52
C VAL A 157 2.27 -11.20 8.51
N ASP A 158 2.75 -11.95 9.52
CA ASP A 158 3.82 -11.51 10.40
C ASP A 158 5.16 -11.85 9.77
N SER A 159 5.59 -11.02 8.82
CA SER A 159 6.89 -11.23 8.19
C SER A 159 7.95 -10.40 8.90
N ARG A 160 8.80 -11.07 9.65
CA ARG A 160 10.00 -10.49 10.26
C ARG A 160 11.09 -10.48 9.21
N SER A 161 11.34 -9.34 8.57
CA SER A 161 12.44 -9.23 7.64
C SER A 161 13.66 -8.59 8.33
N GLU A 162 14.78 -9.23 8.24
CA GLU A 162 16.05 -8.64 8.69
C GLU A 162 16.52 -7.47 7.82
N HIS A 163 15.92 -7.26 6.64
CA HIS A 163 16.34 -6.26 5.64
C HIS A 163 15.19 -5.44 5.03
N GLY A 164 14.04 -5.32 5.70
CA GLY A 164 12.91 -4.48 5.23
C GLY A 164 12.12 -5.07 4.05
N GLN A 165 12.50 -6.23 3.52
CA GLN A 165 11.73 -6.94 2.52
C GLN A 165 10.71 -7.88 3.19
N MET A 166 9.47 -7.81 2.74
CA MET A 166 8.42 -8.69 3.24
C MET A 166 8.67 -10.13 2.80
N ASN A 167 8.82 -11.06 3.74
CA ASN A 167 8.78 -12.48 3.40
C ASN A 167 7.33 -12.91 3.27
N VAL A 168 6.79 -12.81 2.07
CA VAL A 168 5.40 -13.17 1.75
C VAL A 168 5.26 -14.61 1.24
N GLY A 169 6.35 -15.37 1.29
CA GLY A 169 6.40 -16.74 0.82
C GLY A 169 5.97 -17.76 1.88
N LYS A 170 6.26 -19.02 1.55
CA LYS A 170 6.07 -20.17 2.45
C LYS A 170 6.82 -19.97 3.76
N GLY A 171 6.29 -20.53 4.84
CA GLY A 171 6.91 -20.51 6.16
C GLY A 171 6.36 -19.43 7.11
N THR A 172 5.51 -18.51 6.62
CA THR A 172 4.87 -17.48 7.44
C THR A 172 3.38 -17.74 7.56
N ASN A 173 2.84 -17.73 8.77
CA ASN A 173 1.40 -17.88 8.99
C ASN A 173 0.67 -16.58 8.62
N ALA A 174 -0.52 -16.72 8.03
CA ALA A 174 -1.42 -15.58 7.84
C ALA A 174 -2.28 -15.40 9.10
N ASP A 175 -1.99 -14.37 9.87
CA ASP A 175 -2.76 -14.03 11.08
C ASP A 175 -4.08 -13.32 10.76
N VAL A 176 -4.18 -12.72 9.58
CA VAL A 176 -5.41 -12.19 8.98
C VAL A 176 -5.72 -13.02 7.75
N ASN A 177 -6.94 -13.56 7.69
CA ASN A 177 -7.52 -14.18 6.51
C ASN A 177 -8.88 -13.51 6.30
N MET A 178 -8.96 -12.60 5.35
CA MET A 178 -10.17 -11.82 5.09
C MET A 178 -10.54 -11.95 3.61
N ILE A 179 -11.81 -12.03 3.32
CA ILE A 179 -12.35 -12.05 1.98
C ILE A 179 -13.06 -10.72 1.77
N ALA A 180 -12.63 -9.96 0.77
CA ALA A 180 -13.31 -8.76 0.30
C ALA A 180 -14.11 -9.12 -0.97
N ASN A 181 -15.43 -9.07 -0.87
CA ASN A 181 -16.34 -9.28 -2.00
C ASN A 181 -16.90 -7.92 -2.43
N ILE A 182 -16.56 -7.49 -3.63
CA ILE A 182 -16.84 -6.17 -4.17
C ILE A 182 -17.89 -6.29 -5.27
N ASN A 183 -19.06 -5.73 -5.05
CA ASN A 183 -20.08 -5.59 -6.09
C ASN A 183 -19.68 -4.45 -7.02
N LEU A 184 -19.36 -4.78 -8.27
CA LEU A 184 -18.89 -3.81 -9.26
C LEU A 184 -20.01 -2.88 -9.76
N GLU A 185 -21.27 -3.30 -9.61
CA GLU A 185 -22.43 -2.51 -9.99
C GLU A 185 -22.85 -1.53 -8.90
N THR A 186 -23.04 -1.99 -7.66
CA THR A 186 -23.48 -1.15 -6.53
C THR A 186 -22.35 -0.42 -5.83
N GLY A 187 -21.13 -0.94 -5.88
CA GLY A 187 -19.96 -0.44 -5.13
C GLY A 187 -19.94 -0.92 -3.67
N GLU A 188 -20.84 -1.82 -3.27
CA GLU A 188 -20.81 -2.41 -1.93
C GLU A 188 -19.63 -3.37 -1.79
N ILE A 189 -18.87 -3.21 -0.71
CA ILE A 189 -17.76 -4.09 -0.31
C ILE A 189 -18.19 -4.84 0.94
N ARG A 190 -18.31 -6.16 0.84
CA ARG A 190 -18.57 -7.04 1.99
C ARG A 190 -17.27 -7.66 2.46
N LEU A 191 -17.03 -7.61 3.76
CA LEU A 191 -15.82 -8.14 4.39
C LEU A 191 -16.16 -9.34 5.26
N VAL A 192 -15.55 -10.48 4.96
CA VAL A 192 -15.69 -11.70 5.76
C VAL A 192 -14.32 -12.10 6.32
N SER A 193 -14.16 -12.04 7.63
CA SER A 193 -12.94 -12.52 8.31
C SER A 193 -13.06 -14.00 8.60
N VAL A 194 -12.16 -14.81 8.05
CA VAL A 194 -12.04 -16.23 8.39
C VAL A 194 -11.09 -16.35 9.58
N PHE A 195 -11.59 -16.86 10.71
CA PHE A 195 -10.78 -16.94 11.93
C PHE A 195 -9.59 -17.86 11.70
N ARG A 196 -8.39 -17.37 12.01
CA ARG A 196 -7.13 -18.06 11.71
C ARG A 196 -7.04 -19.48 12.30
N ASP A 197 -7.73 -19.71 13.40
CA ASP A 197 -7.74 -21.00 14.12
C ASP A 197 -8.88 -21.92 13.65
N SER A 198 -9.67 -21.52 12.63
CA SER A 198 -10.69 -22.38 12.01
C SER A 198 -10.05 -23.64 11.48
N TYR A 199 -10.58 -24.81 11.93
CA TYR A 199 -10.08 -26.12 11.54
C TYR A 199 -10.70 -26.55 10.23
N LEU A 200 -9.96 -26.36 9.15
CA LEU A 200 -10.41 -26.53 7.77
C LEU A 200 -9.47 -27.45 6.98
N ASN A 201 -9.96 -27.93 5.85
CA ASN A 201 -9.14 -28.69 4.91
C ASN A 201 -8.16 -27.75 4.19
N ILE A 202 -6.87 -27.85 4.51
CA ILE A 202 -5.87 -26.87 4.07
C ILE A 202 -5.10 -27.28 2.81
N ASN A 203 -5.31 -28.50 2.28
CA ASN A 203 -4.59 -28.95 1.09
C ASN A 203 -5.34 -30.07 0.33
N ASP A 204 -4.79 -30.48 -0.83
CA ASP A 204 -5.38 -31.50 -1.70
C ASP A 204 -5.28 -32.93 -1.13
N LYS A 205 -4.45 -33.13 -0.12
CA LYS A 205 -4.31 -34.41 0.58
C LYS A 205 -5.37 -34.61 1.67
N ASN A 206 -6.39 -33.75 1.70
CA ASN A 206 -7.44 -33.71 2.72
C ASN A 206 -6.89 -33.62 4.14
N SER A 207 -5.83 -32.83 4.32
CA SER A 207 -5.27 -32.57 5.64
C SER A 207 -6.00 -31.40 6.29
N TYR A 208 -6.54 -31.63 7.46
CA TYR A 208 -7.22 -30.62 8.25
C TYR A 208 -6.27 -29.98 9.25
N ASN A 209 -6.28 -28.67 9.31
CA ASN A 209 -5.50 -27.87 10.26
C ASN A 209 -6.13 -26.48 10.40
N LYS A 210 -5.55 -25.61 11.25
CA LYS A 210 -5.89 -24.19 11.30
C LYS A 210 -5.68 -23.56 9.92
N ILE A 211 -6.62 -22.74 9.47
CA ILE A 211 -6.58 -22.15 8.12
C ILE A 211 -5.32 -21.32 7.88
N ASN A 212 -4.77 -20.64 8.92
CA ASN A 212 -3.54 -19.88 8.80
C ASN A 212 -2.32 -20.72 8.37
N ALA A 213 -2.33 -22.04 8.65
CA ALA A 213 -1.29 -22.94 8.21
C ALA A 213 -1.28 -23.21 6.71
N ALA A 214 -2.40 -22.98 6.01
CA ALA A 214 -2.45 -23.11 4.55
C ALA A 214 -1.48 -22.14 3.88
N TYR A 215 -1.45 -20.89 4.36
CA TYR A 215 -0.52 -19.88 3.85
C TYR A 215 0.94 -20.27 4.12
N ALA A 216 1.26 -20.75 5.32
CA ALA A 216 2.61 -21.19 5.66
C ALA A 216 3.11 -22.36 4.80
N GLN A 217 2.21 -23.27 4.39
CA GLN A 217 2.56 -24.44 3.59
C GLN A 217 2.80 -24.13 2.11
N GLY A 218 1.98 -23.27 1.51
CA GLY A 218 1.98 -23.04 0.08
C GLY A 218 1.79 -21.59 -0.35
N GLY A 219 1.92 -20.62 0.57
CA GLY A 219 1.75 -19.21 0.27
C GLY A 219 0.31 -18.85 -0.05
N PRO A 220 0.10 -17.73 -0.78
CA PRO A 220 -1.24 -17.25 -1.11
C PRO A 220 -2.02 -18.24 -1.97
N GLU A 221 -1.39 -18.97 -2.87
CA GLU A 221 -2.05 -19.96 -3.73
C GLU A 221 -2.74 -21.06 -2.90
N GLN A 222 -1.99 -21.66 -1.98
CA GLN A 222 -2.54 -22.70 -1.12
C GLN A 222 -3.63 -22.17 -0.18
N ALA A 223 -3.47 -20.95 0.32
CA ALA A 223 -4.45 -20.31 1.19
C ALA A 223 -5.77 -20.00 0.43
N VAL A 224 -5.68 -19.44 -0.78
CA VAL A 224 -6.85 -19.18 -1.64
C VAL A 224 -7.55 -20.49 -1.99
N LYS A 225 -6.79 -21.53 -2.36
CA LYS A 225 -7.35 -22.85 -2.68
C LYS A 225 -8.09 -23.46 -1.49
N ALA A 226 -7.54 -23.31 -0.29
CA ALA A 226 -8.19 -23.77 0.93
C ALA A 226 -9.49 -22.99 1.21
N LEU A 227 -9.51 -21.66 1.04
CA LEU A 227 -10.71 -20.86 1.19
C LEU A 227 -11.78 -21.25 0.16
N ASN A 228 -11.42 -21.37 -1.11
CA ASN A 228 -12.34 -21.78 -2.18
C ASN A 228 -12.98 -23.16 -1.88
N LYS A 229 -12.16 -24.13 -1.50
CA LYS A 229 -12.60 -25.49 -1.22
C LYS A 229 -13.57 -25.57 -0.04
N ASN A 230 -13.29 -24.88 1.06
CA ASN A 230 -14.08 -25.00 2.28
C ASN A 230 -15.32 -24.09 2.30
N LEU A 231 -15.30 -22.98 1.56
CA LEU A 231 -16.37 -21.99 1.56
C LEU A 231 -17.23 -22.01 0.29
N GLY A 232 -16.90 -22.87 -0.68
CA GLY A 232 -17.64 -22.92 -1.95
C GLY A 232 -17.48 -21.64 -2.79
N LEU A 233 -16.30 -21.01 -2.74
CA LEU A 233 -16.00 -19.78 -3.46
C LEU A 233 -15.12 -20.05 -4.68
N ASN A 234 -14.99 -19.04 -5.56
CA ASN A 234 -14.11 -19.07 -6.73
C ASN A 234 -13.21 -17.84 -6.74
N ILE A 235 -12.45 -17.65 -5.68
CA ILE A 235 -11.48 -16.55 -5.55
C ILE A 235 -10.29 -16.87 -6.44
N THR A 236 -9.88 -15.92 -7.29
CA THR A 236 -8.67 -16.01 -8.13
C THR A 236 -7.69 -14.89 -7.85
N GLN A 237 -8.07 -13.91 -7.03
CA GLN A 237 -7.26 -12.74 -6.71
C GLN A 237 -6.90 -12.70 -5.24
N TYR A 238 -5.68 -12.26 -4.95
CA TYR A 238 -5.22 -12.10 -3.57
C TYR A 238 -4.45 -10.80 -3.36
N ALA A 239 -4.37 -10.39 -2.11
CA ALA A 239 -3.50 -9.33 -1.62
C ALA A 239 -2.88 -9.75 -0.29
N THR A 240 -1.55 -9.70 -0.19
CA THR A 240 -0.83 -10.00 1.06
C THR A 240 -0.07 -8.78 1.52
N PHE A 241 -0.17 -8.45 2.79
CA PHE A 241 0.47 -7.30 3.43
C PHE A 241 1.02 -7.68 4.81
N ASN A 242 2.00 -6.92 5.27
CA ASN A 242 2.55 -7.04 6.62
C ASN A 242 2.06 -5.91 7.55
N TRP A 243 2.39 -5.99 8.82
CA TRP A 243 2.03 -4.99 9.81
C TRP A 243 2.58 -3.60 9.49
N LYS A 244 3.79 -3.55 8.90
CA LYS A 244 4.42 -2.29 8.49
C LYS A 244 3.61 -1.58 7.41
N ALA A 245 3.15 -2.30 6.39
CA ALA A 245 2.32 -1.73 5.33
C ALA A 245 1.04 -1.11 5.87
N VAL A 246 0.38 -1.80 6.82
CA VAL A 246 -0.84 -1.28 7.47
C VAL A 246 -0.53 -0.03 8.28
N ALA A 247 0.55 -0.04 9.08
CA ALA A 247 0.95 1.11 9.88
C ALA A 247 1.29 2.32 9.01
N ASP A 248 2.09 2.13 7.94
CA ASP A 248 2.44 3.19 7.00
C ASP A 248 1.19 3.78 6.32
N ALA A 249 0.25 2.92 5.88
CA ALA A 249 -0.99 3.37 5.26
C ALA A 249 -1.81 4.26 6.19
N ILE A 250 -2.00 3.83 7.43
CA ILE A 250 -2.75 4.58 8.43
C ILE A 250 -2.07 5.90 8.77
N ASN A 251 -0.73 5.92 8.89
CA ASN A 251 0.03 7.14 9.13
C ASN A 251 -0.11 8.15 7.99
N ILE A 252 -0.03 7.70 6.74
CA ILE A 252 -0.24 8.55 5.55
C ILE A 252 -1.65 9.14 5.51
N LEU A 253 -2.66 8.36 5.94
CA LEU A 253 -4.05 8.81 6.04
C LEU A 253 -4.32 9.69 7.26
N GLY A 254 -3.29 9.97 8.08
CA GLY A 254 -3.39 10.82 9.26
C GLY A 254 -4.07 10.13 10.45
N GLY A 255 -3.82 8.83 10.67
CA GLY A 255 -4.34 8.08 11.80
C GLY A 255 -5.82 7.69 11.68
N VAL A 256 -6.37 7.04 12.68
CA VAL A 256 -7.79 6.65 12.77
C VAL A 256 -8.35 6.89 14.17
N ASP A 257 -9.62 7.27 14.25
CA ASP A 257 -10.31 7.51 15.54
C ASP A 257 -11.11 6.27 15.91
N VAL A 258 -10.89 5.76 17.13
CA VAL A 258 -11.61 4.61 17.67
C VAL A 258 -12.06 4.87 19.09
N GLU A 259 -13.08 4.15 19.53
CA GLU A 259 -13.48 4.07 20.92
C GLU A 259 -12.78 2.87 21.56
N LEU A 260 -11.87 3.13 22.48
CA LEU A 260 -11.06 2.13 23.17
C LEU A 260 -11.68 1.85 24.53
N SER A 261 -12.08 0.60 24.78
CA SER A 261 -12.57 0.19 26.09
C SER A 261 -11.46 0.12 27.14
N ASP A 262 -11.81 0.15 28.43
CA ASP A 262 -10.84 -0.01 29.54
C ASP A 262 -10.11 -1.37 29.47
N ALA A 263 -10.82 -2.42 29.06
CA ALA A 263 -10.24 -3.74 28.87
C ALA A 263 -9.17 -3.76 27.76
N GLU A 264 -9.44 -3.10 26.63
CA GLU A 264 -8.48 -2.97 25.52
C GLU A 264 -7.30 -2.06 25.90
N PHE A 265 -7.59 -0.96 26.64
CA PHE A 265 -6.56 -0.04 27.10
C PHE A 265 -5.54 -0.75 28.02
N SER A 266 -5.97 -1.68 28.83
CA SER A 266 -5.07 -2.42 29.73
C SER A 266 -4.03 -3.25 28.97
N TRP A 267 -4.27 -3.60 27.71
CA TRP A 267 -3.39 -4.42 26.87
C TRP A 267 -2.69 -3.67 25.74
N ILE A 268 -3.31 -2.64 25.18
CA ILE A 268 -2.85 -2.00 23.94
C ILE A 268 -1.40 -1.51 24.03
N ASN A 269 -0.99 -0.97 25.16
CA ASN A 269 0.36 -0.41 25.35
C ASN A 269 1.47 -1.47 25.26
N ALA A 270 1.17 -2.72 25.68
CA ALA A 270 2.08 -3.85 25.49
C ALA A 270 2.23 -4.20 24.02
N PHE A 271 1.11 -4.22 23.27
CA PHE A 271 1.10 -4.48 21.84
C PHE A 271 1.73 -3.34 21.04
N ILE A 272 1.59 -2.07 21.44
CA ILE A 272 2.29 -0.93 20.83
C ILE A 272 3.81 -1.15 20.94
N THR A 273 4.30 -1.47 22.14
CA THR A 273 5.74 -1.71 22.37
C THR A 273 6.27 -2.87 21.51
N GLU A 274 5.50 -3.95 21.37
CA GLU A 274 5.85 -5.09 20.52
C GLU A 274 5.84 -4.69 19.04
N THR A 275 4.81 -3.99 18.58
CA THR A 275 4.66 -3.55 17.18
C THR A 275 5.75 -2.58 16.76
N VAL A 276 6.13 -1.62 17.63
CA VAL A 276 7.30 -0.73 17.41
C VAL A 276 8.56 -1.55 17.18
N LYS A 277 8.79 -2.57 18.00
CA LYS A 277 9.98 -3.44 17.88
C LYS A 277 9.97 -4.26 16.58
N GLU A 278 8.80 -4.73 16.14
CA GLU A 278 8.67 -5.56 14.95
C GLU A 278 8.74 -4.77 13.65
N THR A 279 8.12 -3.58 13.63
CA THR A 279 8.05 -2.74 12.42
C THR A 279 9.21 -1.77 12.27
N GLY A 280 9.89 -1.43 13.38
CA GLY A 280 10.90 -0.38 13.42
C GLY A 280 10.33 1.04 13.31
N ILE A 281 9.01 1.22 13.30
CA ILE A 281 8.33 2.52 13.25
C ILE A 281 8.12 2.98 14.70
N GLY A 282 8.54 4.22 15.01
CA GLY A 282 8.35 4.82 16.33
C GLY A 282 6.87 5.16 16.59
N SER A 283 6.43 4.99 17.84
CA SER A 283 5.14 5.42 18.33
C SER A 283 5.20 5.61 19.84
N HIS A 284 4.16 6.17 20.45
CA HIS A 284 4.05 6.41 21.88
C HIS A 284 2.90 5.59 22.48
N GLN A 285 2.95 5.37 23.79
CA GLN A 285 1.88 4.69 24.51
C GLN A 285 0.69 5.61 24.70
N LEU A 286 -0.50 5.02 24.73
CA LEU A 286 -1.75 5.74 25.06
C LEU A 286 -1.84 5.98 26.56
N THR A 287 -2.49 7.07 26.94
CA THR A 287 -2.62 7.50 28.34
C THR A 287 -4.01 7.26 28.95
N HIS A 288 -5.02 6.99 28.14
CA HIS A 288 -6.40 6.78 28.58
C HIS A 288 -7.17 5.89 27.59
N ALA A 289 -8.29 5.33 28.06
CA ALA A 289 -9.34 4.70 27.26
C ALA A 289 -10.34 5.76 26.74
N GLY A 290 -11.38 5.32 26.03
CA GLY A 290 -12.41 6.17 25.43
C GLY A 290 -12.08 6.54 23.99
N ASN A 291 -12.52 7.70 23.53
CA ASN A 291 -12.25 8.17 22.18
C ASN A 291 -10.78 8.58 22.04
N VAL A 292 -10.04 7.83 21.24
CA VAL A 292 -8.61 8.04 21.01
C VAL A 292 -8.31 8.11 19.51
N HIS A 293 -7.35 8.96 19.17
CA HIS A 293 -6.77 9.02 17.85
C HIS A 293 -5.54 8.12 17.79
N LEU A 294 -5.57 7.08 16.95
CA LEU A 294 -4.51 6.11 16.83
C LEU A 294 -3.62 6.43 15.62
N ASP A 295 -2.32 6.47 15.83
CA ASP A 295 -1.35 6.40 14.73
C ASP A 295 -1.31 4.98 14.13
N GLY A 296 -0.52 4.78 13.07
CA GLY A 296 -0.46 3.49 12.38
C GLY A 296 -0.01 2.32 13.25
N ILE A 297 0.95 2.55 14.15
CA ILE A 297 1.44 1.52 15.08
C ILE A 297 0.40 1.19 16.14
N GLN A 298 -0.26 2.21 16.68
CA GLN A 298 -1.33 2.05 17.67
C GLN A 298 -2.53 1.32 17.06
N ALA A 299 -2.89 1.64 15.81
CA ALA A 299 -3.96 0.97 15.09
C ALA A 299 -3.65 -0.51 14.81
N VAL A 300 -2.42 -0.83 14.39
CA VAL A 300 -1.98 -2.23 14.24
C VAL A 300 -2.00 -2.93 15.60
N ALA A 301 -1.50 -2.29 16.66
CA ALA A 301 -1.53 -2.84 18.02
C ALA A 301 -2.95 -3.14 18.49
N TYR A 302 -3.91 -2.22 18.23
CA TYR A 302 -5.33 -2.42 18.54
C TYR A 302 -5.91 -3.65 17.83
N GLY A 303 -5.62 -3.84 16.54
CA GLY A 303 -6.01 -5.04 15.78
C GLY A 303 -5.30 -6.33 16.19
N ARG A 304 -4.29 -6.27 17.07
CA ARG A 304 -3.51 -7.41 17.56
C ARG A 304 -3.89 -7.86 18.97
N ILE A 305 -4.69 -7.09 19.70
CA ILE A 305 -5.12 -7.42 21.08
C ILE A 305 -5.80 -8.80 21.09
N ARG A 306 -5.39 -9.68 22.01
CA ARG A 306 -5.90 -11.04 22.14
C ARG A 306 -6.34 -11.41 23.56
N TYR A 307 -5.78 -10.76 24.57
CA TYR A 307 -5.88 -11.23 25.96
C TYR A 307 -7.14 -10.76 26.67
N SER A 308 -7.90 -9.86 26.09
CA SER A 308 -9.15 -9.36 26.66
C SER A 308 -10.39 -10.12 26.19
N ASP A 309 -10.26 -10.88 25.06
CA ASP A 309 -11.42 -11.45 24.37
C ASP A 309 -11.09 -12.53 23.33
N THR A 310 -12.10 -12.92 22.56
CA THR A 310 -12.05 -14.00 21.57
C THR A 310 -11.41 -13.55 20.24
N ASP A 311 -11.10 -14.52 19.39
CA ASP A 311 -10.65 -14.29 18.01
C ASP A 311 -11.68 -13.50 17.19
N TYR A 312 -12.96 -13.58 17.57
CA TYR A 312 -14.05 -12.78 17.01
C TYR A 312 -13.83 -11.28 17.21
N ALA A 313 -13.61 -10.86 18.44
CA ALA A 313 -13.39 -9.44 18.77
C ALA A 313 -12.11 -8.89 18.13
N ARG A 314 -11.04 -9.71 18.06
CA ARG A 314 -9.82 -9.33 17.32
C ARG A 314 -10.10 -9.05 15.84
N THR A 315 -10.80 -9.93 15.15
CA THR A 315 -11.11 -9.75 13.73
C THR A 315 -12.10 -8.60 13.51
N GLU A 316 -12.98 -8.32 14.46
CA GLU A 316 -13.84 -7.16 14.45
C GLU A 316 -13.04 -5.85 14.52
N ARG A 317 -12.07 -5.74 15.44
CA ARG A 317 -11.15 -4.61 15.50
C ARG A 317 -10.40 -4.39 14.19
N GLN A 318 -9.94 -5.47 13.55
CA GLN A 318 -9.29 -5.38 12.24
C GLN A 318 -10.22 -4.82 11.16
N ARG A 319 -11.49 -5.24 11.14
CA ARG A 319 -12.49 -4.68 10.22
C ARG A 319 -12.79 -3.21 10.50
N ILE A 320 -12.90 -2.82 11.79
CA ILE A 320 -13.08 -1.42 12.20
C ILE A 320 -11.94 -0.55 11.67
N ILE A 321 -10.68 -0.97 11.88
CA ILE A 321 -9.51 -0.23 11.38
C ILE A 321 -9.55 -0.12 9.86
N LEU A 322 -9.85 -1.22 9.16
CA LEU A 322 -9.92 -1.21 7.70
C LEU A 322 -11.02 -0.28 7.19
N GLN A 323 -12.19 -0.29 7.80
CA GLN A 323 -13.29 0.61 7.45
C GLN A 323 -12.91 2.07 7.65
N LYS A 324 -12.34 2.42 8.81
CA LYS A 324 -11.88 3.78 9.12
C LYS A 324 -10.79 4.26 8.14
N ALA A 325 -9.84 3.39 7.82
CA ALA A 325 -8.78 3.69 6.85
C ALA A 325 -9.37 3.86 5.43
N PHE A 326 -10.33 3.03 5.03
CA PHE A 326 -11.01 3.12 3.74
C PHE A 326 -11.79 4.44 3.61
N ASP A 327 -12.55 4.83 4.63
CA ASP A 327 -13.30 6.08 4.65
C ASP A 327 -12.39 7.30 4.54
N LYS A 328 -11.23 7.27 5.20
CA LYS A 328 -10.21 8.32 5.06
C LYS A 328 -9.58 8.33 3.66
N ALA A 329 -9.21 7.16 3.13
CA ALA A 329 -8.65 7.04 1.78
C ALA A 329 -9.62 7.54 0.70
N LYS A 330 -10.91 7.23 0.83
CA LYS A 330 -11.95 7.69 -0.09
C LYS A 330 -12.06 9.22 -0.15
N ASN A 331 -11.80 9.91 0.95
CA ASN A 331 -11.89 11.36 1.09
C ASN A 331 -10.52 12.06 0.99
N ALA A 332 -9.43 11.31 0.77
CA ALA A 332 -8.09 11.85 0.67
C ALA A 332 -7.87 12.60 -0.65
N ASP A 333 -7.01 13.59 -0.62
CA ASP A 333 -6.58 14.28 -1.82
C ASP A 333 -5.64 13.43 -2.69
N TRP A 334 -5.42 13.87 -3.93
CA TRP A 334 -4.56 13.15 -4.87
C TRP A 334 -3.12 12.99 -4.38
N ALA A 335 -2.58 13.97 -3.65
CA ALA A 335 -1.21 13.91 -3.14
C ALA A 335 -1.07 12.81 -2.07
N THR A 336 -2.03 12.73 -1.15
CA THR A 336 -2.12 11.68 -0.12
C THR A 336 -2.31 10.29 -0.76
N LEU A 337 -3.22 10.15 -1.74
CA LEU A 337 -3.43 8.89 -2.44
C LEU A 337 -2.18 8.45 -3.21
N ASN A 338 -1.50 9.36 -3.88
CA ASN A 338 -0.25 9.04 -4.58
C ASN A 338 0.85 8.61 -3.60
N CYS A 339 0.98 9.30 -2.46
CA CYS A 339 1.91 8.92 -1.40
C CYS A 339 1.59 7.52 -0.86
N LEU A 340 0.31 7.23 -0.61
CA LEU A 340 -0.18 5.92 -0.17
C LEU A 340 0.22 4.83 -1.16
N ILE A 341 -0.09 5.01 -2.45
CA ILE A 341 0.24 4.06 -3.51
C ILE A 341 1.76 3.81 -3.57
N GLN A 342 2.56 4.87 -3.63
CA GLN A 342 4.02 4.76 -3.75
C GLN A 342 4.66 4.07 -2.54
N THR A 343 4.10 4.23 -1.35
CA THR A 343 4.62 3.65 -0.11
C THR A 343 4.17 2.20 0.09
N ILE A 344 2.91 1.89 -0.24
CA ILE A 344 2.33 0.58 0.06
C ILE A 344 2.61 -0.45 -1.02
N MET A 345 2.64 -0.06 -2.31
CA MET A 345 2.88 -1.01 -3.40
C MET A 345 4.15 -1.87 -3.25
N PRO A 346 5.32 -1.34 -2.81
CA PRO A 346 6.50 -2.16 -2.56
C PRO A 346 6.34 -3.16 -1.40
N GLN A 347 5.38 -2.93 -0.53
CA GLN A 347 5.08 -3.73 0.65
C GLN A 347 3.88 -4.68 0.44
N LEU A 348 3.35 -4.75 -0.78
CA LEU A 348 2.21 -5.57 -1.16
C LEU A 348 2.66 -6.67 -2.10
N ALA A 349 2.15 -7.88 -1.88
CA ALA A 349 2.20 -8.95 -2.86
C ALA A 349 0.78 -9.28 -3.34
N THR A 350 0.57 -9.24 -4.65
CA THR A 350 -0.74 -9.46 -5.24
C THR A 350 -0.61 -9.92 -6.69
N ASN A 351 -1.63 -10.62 -7.19
CA ASN A 351 -1.81 -10.89 -8.61
C ASN A 351 -2.87 -9.99 -9.26
N VAL A 352 -3.43 -9.03 -8.50
CA VAL A 352 -4.39 -8.06 -9.05
C VAL A 352 -3.67 -7.13 -10.01
N ASP A 353 -4.12 -7.09 -11.25
CA ASP A 353 -3.56 -6.20 -12.27
C ASP A 353 -4.16 -4.78 -12.20
N ILE A 354 -3.42 -3.81 -12.75
CA ILE A 354 -3.91 -2.43 -12.85
C ILE A 354 -5.19 -2.33 -13.69
N THR A 355 -5.35 -3.22 -14.66
CA THR A 355 -6.56 -3.32 -15.49
C THR A 355 -7.80 -3.63 -14.69
N ASP A 356 -7.66 -4.43 -13.64
CA ASP A 356 -8.74 -4.76 -12.69
C ASP A 356 -9.07 -3.58 -11.77
N LEU A 357 -8.08 -2.74 -11.49
CA LEU A 357 -8.24 -1.57 -10.63
C LEU A 357 -8.83 -0.35 -11.34
N ILE A 358 -8.74 -0.26 -12.68
CA ILE A 358 -9.26 0.89 -13.45
C ILE A 358 -10.78 1.09 -13.25
N PRO A 359 -11.64 0.06 -13.33
CA PRO A 359 -13.07 0.20 -13.07
C PRO A 359 -13.36 0.68 -11.64
N LEU A 360 -12.58 0.18 -10.67
CA LEU A 360 -12.69 0.59 -9.27
C LEU A 360 -12.29 2.06 -9.09
N ALA A 361 -11.16 2.47 -9.65
CA ALA A 361 -10.66 3.84 -9.54
C ALA A 361 -11.60 4.86 -10.17
N ARG A 362 -12.22 4.54 -11.32
CA ARG A 362 -13.19 5.43 -11.99
C ARG A 362 -14.43 5.72 -11.15
N ASN A 363 -14.81 4.79 -10.29
CA ASN A 363 -16.04 4.83 -9.52
C ASN A 363 -15.78 4.86 -8.01
N ILE A 364 -14.62 5.31 -7.57
CA ILE A 364 -14.20 5.21 -6.16
C ILE A 364 -15.20 5.85 -5.19
N ALA A 365 -15.86 6.93 -5.60
CA ALA A 365 -16.89 7.60 -4.81
C ALA A 365 -18.10 6.70 -4.49
N LYS A 366 -18.37 5.70 -5.34
CA LYS A 366 -19.48 4.75 -5.20
C LYS A 366 -19.19 3.68 -4.15
N PHE A 367 -17.92 3.31 -4.00
CA PHE A 367 -17.55 2.21 -3.11
C PHE A 367 -17.74 2.56 -1.64
N HIS A 368 -18.27 1.62 -0.89
CA HIS A 368 -18.45 1.71 0.56
C HIS A 368 -18.38 0.31 1.17
N ILE A 369 -17.83 0.24 2.37
CA ILE A 369 -17.88 -1.01 3.14
C ILE A 369 -19.27 -1.13 3.74
N GLY A 370 -19.97 -2.19 3.34
CA GLY A 370 -21.30 -2.55 3.83
C GLY A 370 -21.21 -3.53 4.99
N GLU A 371 -21.87 -4.69 4.81
CA GLU A 371 -21.90 -5.73 5.82
C GLU A 371 -20.53 -6.36 6.08
N THR A 372 -20.20 -6.58 7.34
CA THR A 372 -18.99 -7.28 7.76
C THR A 372 -19.32 -8.46 8.65
N ALA A 373 -18.66 -9.60 8.42
CA ALA A 373 -18.92 -10.84 9.14
C ALA A 373 -17.65 -11.57 9.55
N GLY A 374 -17.78 -12.50 10.49
CA GLY A 374 -16.73 -13.46 10.86
C GLY A 374 -17.16 -14.88 10.55
N PHE A 375 -16.23 -15.72 10.08
CA PHE A 375 -16.47 -17.14 9.84
C PHE A 375 -15.52 -17.99 10.71
N PRO A 376 -16.02 -19.05 11.37
CA PRO A 376 -17.43 -19.45 11.46
C PRO A 376 -18.26 -18.48 12.32
N GLU A 377 -19.53 -18.33 11.99
CA GLU A 377 -20.45 -17.45 12.74
C GLU A 377 -20.61 -17.90 14.20
N ARG A 378 -20.55 -19.21 14.44
CA ARG A 378 -20.49 -19.80 15.78
C ARG A 378 -19.27 -20.68 15.89
N SER A 379 -18.38 -20.36 16.81
CA SER A 379 -17.23 -21.21 17.12
C SER A 379 -17.62 -22.30 18.13
N VAL A 380 -17.36 -23.56 17.78
CA VAL A 380 -17.40 -24.67 18.73
C VAL A 380 -15.97 -25.00 19.10
N THR A 381 -15.62 -24.86 20.37
CA THR A 381 -14.31 -25.30 20.85
C THR A 381 -14.29 -26.83 20.82
N ALA A 382 -13.55 -27.41 19.89
CA ALA A 382 -13.37 -28.85 19.82
C ALA A 382 -12.53 -29.33 21.01
N LEU A 383 -13.18 -29.90 22.01
CA LEU A 383 -12.53 -30.47 23.17
C LEU A 383 -11.82 -31.80 22.88
N SER A 384 -12.05 -32.45 21.72
CA SER A 384 -11.27 -33.62 21.29
C SER A 384 -11.41 -33.88 19.77
N ARG A 385 -10.34 -34.39 19.18
CA ARG A 385 -10.28 -34.86 17.78
C ARG A 385 -11.32 -35.96 17.45
N ARG A 386 -11.95 -36.58 18.42
CA ARG A 386 -12.88 -37.72 18.24
C ARG A 386 -14.30 -37.32 17.85
N HIS A 387 -14.68 -36.06 17.92
CA HIS A 387 -16.07 -35.64 17.66
C HIS A 387 -16.34 -35.13 16.24
N TRP A 388 -15.31 -35.02 15.39
CA TRP A 388 -15.45 -34.46 14.03
C TRP A 388 -15.50 -35.49 12.91
N SER A 389 -15.55 -36.79 13.24
CA SER A 389 -15.59 -37.88 12.23
C SER A 389 -17.00 -38.36 11.88
N THR A 390 -18.05 -37.73 12.40
CA THR A 390 -19.45 -38.18 12.17
C THR A 390 -20.41 -37.02 12.02
N THR A 391 -20.20 -36.17 11.04
CA THR A 391 -21.30 -35.41 10.39
C THR A 391 -20.87 -35.02 8.99
#